data_4e68986ad99212fed2239af500847ea5
#
_entry.id   4e68986ad99212fed2239af500847ea5
#
_cell.length_a   1.000
_cell.length_b   1.000
_cell.length_c   1.000
_cell.angle_alpha   90.00
_cell.angle_beta   90.00
_cell.angle_gamma   90.00
#
_symmetry.space_group_name_H-M   'P 1'
#
loop_
_entity.id
_entity.type
_entity.pdbx_description
1 polymer ?
#
loop_
_entity_poly.entity_id
_entity_poly.type
_entity_poly.pdbx_seq_one_letter_code
_entity_poly.pdbx_strand_id
1 'polypeptide(L)'
;GFEVNSCPSGFYLAHAGQCRNYAQGITNLRSRDAINKTIEECSKWKTLPVIIRNEEEQSYYTTDFRYAIPIGIICNFSSSRWQWIDESAVNYKPSNYTSVMDEPCSNRDAGSWYLDQRSWQFVNNPSLQENFNITCLTDINKPKVTSECSDFDHFEDGSDCYQVSNVPVNFTVAHKYCKSVGASLASVHNEQDNGFLRRLAFSKGILNGLLLGGSSTVKLDAFKWIDGSQWNYTNFVPGFPVRGMGTCLSMATNGISGQWTNTECSTKMPFACSRKPNAEGATKTCPGANVREDEIIVSPGFPLNASIPCDFFLSVPVGGLVEVEILLLEANSCCDHLVLTEGSMGGTVIANLTGAMSAAIYRTTASNMMRVSWQPRGGVNVRGVVMTFRGV
;
A
#
# COMPACT_ATOMS: atom_id res chain seq x y z
N GLY A 1 24.97 -2.88 -15.29
CA GLY A 1 23.76 -3.00 -14.48
C GLY A 1 22.76 -2.00 -15.01
N PHE A 2 21.62 -2.48 -15.52
CA PHE A 2 20.50 -1.59 -15.82
C PHE A 2 19.87 -1.24 -14.48
N GLU A 3 20.01 0.02 -14.05
CA GLU A 3 19.16 0.54 -12.98
C GLU A 3 17.73 0.54 -13.51
N VAL A 4 16.89 -0.29 -12.93
CA VAL A 4 15.46 -0.23 -13.18
C VAL A 4 14.98 1.06 -12.53
N ASN A 5 14.68 2.06 -13.33
CA ASN A 5 14.07 3.31 -12.91
C ASN A 5 12.71 2.98 -12.28
N SER A 6 12.67 2.86 -10.98
CA SER A 6 11.45 2.56 -10.23
C SER A 6 10.99 3.78 -9.44
N CYS A 7 9.68 4.00 -9.42
CA CYS A 7 9.10 5.07 -8.62
C CYS A 7 9.26 4.79 -7.11
N PRO A 8 9.30 5.85 -6.29
CA PRO A 8 9.21 5.72 -4.85
C PRO A 8 7.95 4.94 -4.44
N SER A 9 7.99 4.33 -3.27
CA SER A 9 6.84 3.58 -2.74
C SER A 9 5.57 4.42 -2.68
N GLY A 10 4.46 3.81 -3.07
CA GLY A 10 3.18 4.51 -3.20
C GLY A 10 3.00 5.34 -4.47
N PHE A 11 3.98 5.33 -5.38
CA PHE A 11 3.91 5.99 -6.69
C PHE A 11 4.03 4.98 -7.83
N TYR A 12 3.37 5.28 -8.95
CA TYR A 12 3.48 4.51 -10.19
C TYR A 12 4.34 5.25 -11.20
N LEU A 13 5.03 4.52 -12.04
CA LEU A 13 5.71 5.10 -13.17
C LEU A 13 4.67 5.72 -14.11
N ALA A 14 4.75 7.03 -14.23
CA ALA A 14 4.05 7.79 -15.24
C ALA A 14 4.93 7.94 -16.48
N HIS A 15 4.38 8.52 -17.52
CA HIS A 15 5.12 8.84 -18.74
C HIS A 15 6.29 9.81 -18.46
N ALA A 16 7.30 9.81 -19.33
CA ALA A 16 8.45 10.72 -19.30
C ALA A 16 9.30 10.71 -18.01
N GLY A 17 9.35 9.58 -17.32
CA GLY A 17 10.21 9.46 -16.15
C GLY A 17 9.67 10.11 -14.89
N GLN A 18 8.39 10.45 -14.86
CA GLN A 18 7.69 10.95 -13.69
C GLN A 18 6.96 9.84 -12.95
N CYS A 19 6.88 9.98 -11.66
CA CYS A 19 6.10 9.11 -10.78
C CYS A 19 4.86 9.84 -10.29
N ARG A 20 3.72 9.18 -10.31
CA ARG A 20 2.47 9.73 -9.82
C ARG A 20 1.84 8.88 -8.74
N ASN A 21 1.14 9.51 -7.84
CA ASN A 21 0.28 8.87 -6.88
C ASN A 21 -1.17 9.27 -7.15
N TYR A 22 -2.07 8.30 -7.12
CA TYR A 22 -3.49 8.55 -7.08
C TYR A 22 -3.95 8.65 -5.62
N ALA A 23 -4.36 9.84 -5.21
CA ALA A 23 -5.27 9.94 -4.10
C ALA A 23 -6.69 9.85 -4.63
N GLN A 24 -7.52 9.05 -4.02
CA GLN A 24 -8.93 8.94 -4.38
C GLN A 24 -9.64 10.28 -4.24
N GLY A 25 -10.74 10.44 -4.99
CA GLY A 25 -11.48 11.69 -5.06
C GLY A 25 -11.86 12.26 -3.71
N ILE A 26 -11.62 13.54 -3.55
CA ILE A 26 -12.19 14.34 -2.47
C ILE A 26 -13.65 14.57 -2.84
N THR A 27 -14.55 14.18 -1.95
CA THR A 27 -15.98 14.42 -2.10
C THR A 27 -16.37 15.74 -1.44
N ASN A 28 -17.28 16.48 -2.05
CA ASN A 28 -17.88 17.71 -1.51
C ASN A 28 -16.86 18.82 -1.20
N LEU A 29 -15.77 18.91 -1.94
CA LEU A 29 -14.86 20.05 -1.84
C LEU A 29 -15.36 21.20 -2.70
N ARG A 30 -15.22 22.43 -2.20
CA ARG A 30 -15.48 23.61 -3.03
C ARG A 30 -14.49 23.66 -4.19
N SER A 31 -14.97 23.80 -5.41
CA SER A 31 -14.14 23.75 -6.61
C SER A 31 -12.97 24.74 -6.58
N ARG A 32 -13.22 25.96 -6.04
CA ARG A 32 -12.18 26.98 -5.90
C ARG A 32 -11.04 26.60 -4.95
N ASP A 33 -11.30 25.73 -3.99
CA ASP A 33 -10.33 25.34 -2.95
C ASP A 33 -9.56 24.08 -3.31
N ALA A 34 -9.87 23.46 -4.45
CA ALA A 34 -9.33 22.17 -4.87
C ALA A 34 -7.81 22.20 -4.99
N ILE A 35 -7.23 23.25 -5.56
CA ILE A 35 -5.76 23.35 -5.71
C ILE A 35 -5.06 23.47 -4.36
N ASN A 36 -5.60 24.27 -3.42
CA ASN A 36 -5.01 24.41 -2.10
C ASN A 36 -5.02 23.09 -1.34
N LYS A 37 -6.11 22.33 -1.44
CA LYS A 37 -6.20 21.01 -0.84
C LYS A 37 -5.23 20.02 -1.51
N THR A 38 -5.07 20.10 -2.81
CA THR A 38 -4.11 19.26 -3.55
C THR A 38 -2.67 19.59 -3.13
N ILE A 39 -2.33 20.87 -3.00
CA ILE A 39 -1.00 21.32 -2.51
C ILE A 39 -0.76 20.78 -1.10
N GLU A 40 -1.73 20.92 -0.20
CA GLU A 40 -1.65 20.40 1.16
C GLU A 40 -1.37 18.89 1.17
N GLU A 41 -2.14 18.11 0.40
CA GLU A 41 -1.98 16.66 0.33
C GLU A 41 -0.64 16.25 -0.31
N CYS A 42 -0.23 16.91 -1.40
CA CYS A 42 1.03 16.60 -2.07
C CYS A 42 2.25 17.02 -1.22
N SER A 43 2.15 18.09 -0.45
CA SER A 43 3.23 18.55 0.42
C SER A 43 3.58 17.55 1.52
N LYS A 44 2.61 16.76 1.98
CA LYS A 44 2.82 15.66 2.94
C LYS A 44 3.80 14.59 2.41
N TRP A 45 3.97 14.53 1.10
CA TRP A 45 4.92 13.64 0.40
C TRP A 45 6.16 14.36 -0.11
N LYS A 46 6.31 15.65 0.13
CA LYS A 46 7.31 16.49 -0.54
C LYS A 46 7.23 16.41 -2.08
N THR A 47 6.02 16.35 -2.59
CA THR A 47 5.72 16.26 -4.01
C THR A 47 4.84 17.45 -4.43
N LEU A 48 4.62 17.58 -5.73
CA LEU A 48 3.85 18.68 -6.30
C LEU A 48 2.52 18.16 -6.89
N PRO A 49 1.48 18.99 -6.98
CA PRO A 49 0.35 18.76 -7.85
C PRO A 49 0.77 18.50 -9.30
N VAL A 50 -0.12 17.94 -10.10
CA VAL A 50 0.14 17.66 -11.52
C VAL A 50 0.59 18.91 -12.26
N ILE A 51 1.71 18.79 -12.97
CA ILE A 51 2.27 19.77 -13.89
C ILE A 51 2.30 19.12 -15.28
N ILE A 52 1.79 19.81 -16.31
CA ILE A 52 1.68 19.30 -17.68
C ILE A 52 2.43 20.24 -18.61
N ARG A 53 3.52 19.78 -19.22
CA ARG A 53 4.42 20.60 -20.02
C ARG A 53 4.31 20.38 -21.52
N ASN A 54 3.62 19.32 -21.95
CA ASN A 54 3.48 18.96 -23.36
C ASN A 54 2.25 18.05 -23.58
N GLU A 55 1.93 17.82 -24.85
CA GLU A 55 0.79 17.00 -25.29
C GLU A 55 0.92 15.52 -24.84
N GLU A 56 2.12 15.02 -24.77
CA GLU A 56 2.37 13.65 -24.35
C GLU A 56 2.03 13.44 -22.87
N GLU A 57 2.47 14.36 -22.01
CA GLU A 57 2.06 14.38 -20.59
C GLU A 57 0.55 14.59 -20.44
N GLN A 58 -0.04 15.46 -21.24
CA GLN A 58 -1.49 15.69 -21.28
C GLN A 58 -2.24 14.39 -21.60
N SER A 59 -1.84 13.68 -22.63
CA SER A 59 -2.52 12.47 -23.10
C SER A 59 -2.55 11.38 -22.04
N TYR A 60 -1.53 11.35 -21.20
CA TYR A 60 -1.38 10.37 -20.14
C TYR A 60 -2.47 10.46 -19.06
N TYR A 61 -2.97 11.67 -18.77
CA TYR A 61 -4.00 11.90 -17.77
C TYR A 61 -5.44 11.77 -18.28
N THR A 62 -5.63 11.54 -19.59
CA THR A 62 -6.97 11.60 -20.20
C THR A 62 -7.71 10.28 -20.25
N THR A 63 -7.07 9.16 -19.94
CA THR A 63 -7.60 7.82 -20.24
C THR A 63 -8.33 7.12 -19.09
N ASP A 64 -8.05 7.46 -17.83
CA ASP A 64 -8.47 6.61 -16.70
C ASP A 64 -9.19 7.33 -15.54
N PHE A 65 -9.57 8.61 -15.70
CA PHE A 65 -10.09 9.38 -14.57
C PHE A 65 -11.61 9.57 -14.61
N ARG A 66 -12.25 9.13 -13.54
CA ARG A 66 -13.68 9.32 -13.32
C ARG A 66 -14.02 10.77 -12.93
N TYR A 67 -13.08 11.51 -12.36
CA TYR A 67 -13.24 12.86 -11.85
C TYR A 67 -12.13 13.78 -12.34
N ALA A 68 -12.40 15.07 -12.36
CA ALA A 68 -11.41 16.08 -12.71
C ALA A 68 -10.21 16.08 -11.77
N ILE A 69 -9.03 16.41 -12.29
CA ILE A 69 -7.77 16.45 -11.53
C ILE A 69 -7.37 17.92 -11.35
N PRO A 70 -7.26 18.43 -10.11
CA PRO A 70 -6.67 19.73 -9.88
C PRO A 70 -5.20 19.74 -10.35
N ILE A 71 -4.86 20.70 -11.23
CA ILE A 71 -3.50 20.88 -11.76
C ILE A 71 -2.81 22.06 -11.09
N GLY A 72 -1.49 22.01 -11.01
CA GLY A 72 -0.65 22.91 -10.23
C GLY A 72 -0.46 24.30 -10.83
N ILE A 73 -1.47 24.90 -11.48
CA ILE A 73 -1.42 26.26 -11.98
C ILE A 73 -1.92 27.24 -10.91
N ILE A 74 -1.08 28.21 -10.59
CA ILE A 74 -1.34 29.25 -9.60
C ILE A 74 -1.09 30.64 -10.19
N CYS A 75 -1.69 31.65 -9.60
CA CYS A 75 -1.42 33.04 -9.98
C CYS A 75 -0.22 33.58 -9.20
N ASN A 76 0.77 34.06 -9.91
CA ASN A 76 1.82 34.89 -9.31
C ASN A 76 1.34 36.35 -9.26
N PHE A 77 0.89 36.79 -8.10
CA PHE A 77 0.31 38.10 -7.90
C PHE A 77 1.31 39.26 -8.13
N SER A 78 2.61 39.00 -7.96
CA SER A 78 3.64 40.02 -8.19
C SER A 78 3.83 40.33 -9.68
N SER A 79 3.70 39.34 -10.55
CA SER A 79 3.84 39.48 -11.99
C SER A 79 2.51 39.46 -12.74
N SER A 80 1.39 39.23 -12.03
CA SER A 80 0.05 39.05 -12.61
C SER A 80 0.01 37.96 -13.70
N ARG A 81 0.76 36.87 -13.52
CA ARG A 81 0.84 35.78 -14.50
C ARG A 81 0.48 34.44 -13.90
N TRP A 82 -0.14 33.63 -14.70
CA TRP A 82 -0.33 32.22 -14.38
C TRP A 82 1.02 31.48 -14.53
N GLN A 83 1.37 30.71 -13.55
CA GLN A 83 2.57 29.87 -13.53
C GLN A 83 2.28 28.52 -12.88
N TRP A 84 3.15 27.55 -13.12
CA TRP A 84 3.12 26.31 -12.38
C TRP A 84 3.59 26.52 -10.93
N ILE A 85 3.20 25.62 -10.05
CA ILE A 85 3.56 25.68 -8.62
C ILE A 85 5.06 25.60 -8.37
N ASP A 86 5.82 25.05 -9.32
CA ASP A 86 7.29 25.02 -9.32
C ASP A 86 7.91 26.32 -9.88
N GLU A 87 7.12 27.37 -10.02
CA GLU A 87 7.48 28.68 -10.55
C GLU A 87 7.82 28.70 -12.06
N SER A 88 7.76 27.57 -12.74
CA SER A 88 7.96 27.54 -14.20
C SER A 88 6.79 28.15 -14.96
N ALA A 89 7.08 28.68 -16.15
CA ALA A 89 6.06 29.29 -17.00
C ALA A 89 5.11 28.24 -17.61
N VAL A 90 3.84 28.61 -17.80
CA VAL A 90 2.87 27.81 -18.54
C VAL A 90 3.09 27.97 -20.04
N ASN A 91 4.03 27.19 -20.59
CA ASN A 91 4.42 27.27 -22.01
C ASN A 91 3.56 26.38 -22.92
N TYR A 92 2.98 25.33 -22.37
CA TYR A 92 2.05 24.45 -23.07
C TYR A 92 0.63 24.72 -22.62
N LYS A 93 -0.30 24.70 -23.55
CA LYS A 93 -1.75 24.76 -23.31
C LYS A 93 -2.43 23.76 -24.24
N PRO A 94 -3.41 22.98 -23.77
CA PRO A 94 -4.18 22.10 -24.65
C PRO A 94 -5.03 22.91 -25.63
N SER A 95 -5.57 22.29 -26.66
CA SER A 95 -6.44 22.94 -27.63
C SER A 95 -7.77 23.45 -27.04
N ASN A 96 -8.17 22.91 -25.90
CA ASN A 96 -9.37 23.31 -25.18
C ASN A 96 -9.02 23.69 -23.72
N TYR A 97 -9.14 24.98 -23.41
CA TYR A 97 -8.91 25.54 -22.08
C TYR A 97 -9.74 26.80 -21.85
N THR A 98 -9.97 27.16 -20.57
CA THR A 98 -10.68 28.39 -20.23
C THR A 98 -9.82 29.61 -20.58
N SER A 99 -10.38 30.56 -21.33
CA SER A 99 -9.67 31.76 -21.83
C SER A 99 -9.08 32.67 -20.75
N VAL A 100 -9.51 32.53 -19.51
CA VAL A 100 -8.90 33.20 -18.34
C VAL A 100 -7.38 33.00 -18.27
N MET A 101 -6.86 31.92 -18.85
CA MET A 101 -5.40 31.66 -18.92
C MET A 101 -4.65 32.71 -19.76
N ASP A 102 -5.32 33.37 -20.70
CA ASP A 102 -4.73 34.37 -21.61
C ASP A 102 -4.75 35.78 -21.01
N GLU A 103 -5.41 35.96 -19.87
CA GLU A 103 -5.53 37.24 -19.19
C GLU A 103 -4.57 37.31 -17.97
N PRO A 104 -4.12 38.52 -17.59
CA PRO A 104 -3.40 38.70 -16.36
C PRO A 104 -4.22 38.24 -15.14
N CYS A 105 -3.66 37.39 -14.29
CA CYS A 105 -4.35 36.94 -13.09
C CYS A 105 -4.25 37.96 -11.96
N SER A 106 -5.24 37.94 -11.07
CA SER A 106 -5.33 38.86 -9.91
C SER A 106 -5.83 38.13 -8.65
N ASN A 107 -5.79 38.84 -7.51
CA ASN A 107 -6.36 38.32 -6.26
C ASN A 107 -7.87 38.02 -6.34
N ARG A 108 -8.55 38.54 -7.33
CA ARG A 108 -9.98 38.25 -7.58
C ARG A 108 -10.18 36.88 -8.23
N ASP A 109 -9.12 36.34 -8.82
CA ASP A 109 -9.11 35.04 -9.49
C ASP A 109 -8.75 33.90 -8.52
N ALA A 110 -9.26 33.98 -7.29
CA ALA A 110 -9.16 32.89 -6.33
C ALA A 110 -9.98 31.70 -6.83
N GLY A 111 -9.30 30.71 -7.39
CA GLY A 111 -9.92 29.52 -7.98
C GLY A 111 -8.90 28.45 -8.22
N SER A 112 -9.36 27.36 -8.81
CA SER A 112 -8.53 26.21 -9.13
C SER A 112 -8.59 25.90 -10.62
N TRP A 113 -7.44 25.53 -11.19
CA TRP A 113 -7.35 24.91 -12.50
C TRP A 113 -7.44 23.40 -12.34
N TYR A 114 -8.15 22.77 -13.24
CA TYR A 114 -8.22 21.32 -13.27
C TYR A 114 -8.34 20.77 -14.69
N LEU A 115 -7.83 19.58 -14.84
CA LEU A 115 -7.93 18.77 -16.03
C LEU A 115 -9.23 17.99 -15.96
N ASP A 116 -10.12 18.25 -16.91
CA ASP A 116 -11.32 17.48 -17.16
C ASP A 116 -11.23 16.86 -18.56
N GLN A 117 -11.02 15.56 -18.62
CA GLN A 117 -10.73 14.83 -19.85
C GLN A 117 -9.54 15.42 -20.61
N ARG A 118 -9.78 16.20 -21.69
CA ARG A 118 -8.74 16.83 -22.52
C ARG A 118 -8.72 18.36 -22.42
N SER A 119 -9.46 18.91 -21.50
CA SER A 119 -9.57 20.35 -21.35
C SER A 119 -9.05 20.84 -20.01
N TRP A 120 -8.50 22.06 -19.99
CA TRP A 120 -8.16 22.75 -18.77
C TRP A 120 -9.25 23.75 -18.42
N GLN A 121 -9.88 23.55 -17.28
CA GLN A 121 -10.98 24.36 -16.81
C GLN A 121 -10.57 25.16 -15.58
N PHE A 122 -10.97 26.43 -15.54
CA PHE A 122 -10.80 27.28 -14.36
C PHE A 122 -12.13 27.43 -13.64
N VAL A 123 -12.16 27.18 -12.35
CA VAL A 123 -13.35 27.33 -11.53
C VAL A 123 -13.05 28.18 -10.30
N ASN A 124 -13.82 29.24 -10.16
CA ASN A 124 -13.78 30.16 -9.01
C ASN A 124 -15.11 30.25 -8.26
N ASN A 125 -16.06 29.40 -8.57
CA ASN A 125 -17.39 29.41 -7.95
C ASN A 125 -17.30 28.91 -6.48
N PRO A 126 -17.58 29.77 -5.49
CA PRO A 126 -17.46 29.39 -4.08
C PRO A 126 -18.56 28.44 -3.60
N SER A 127 -19.64 28.29 -4.37
CA SER A 127 -20.79 27.46 -4.01
C SER A 127 -20.78 26.10 -4.70
N LEU A 128 -19.95 25.92 -5.72
CA LEU A 128 -19.86 24.67 -6.46
C LEU A 128 -19.02 23.65 -5.68
N GLN A 129 -19.63 22.54 -5.34
CA GLN A 129 -18.98 21.39 -4.70
C GLN A 129 -18.93 20.24 -5.67
N GLU A 130 -17.75 19.68 -5.85
CA GLU A 130 -17.49 18.60 -6.79
C GLU A 130 -16.55 17.55 -6.18
N ASN A 131 -16.41 16.45 -6.89
CA ASN A 131 -15.45 15.39 -6.57
C ASN A 131 -14.23 15.53 -7.46
N PHE A 132 -13.05 15.54 -6.86
CA PHE A 132 -11.77 15.65 -7.56
C PHE A 132 -10.86 14.46 -7.27
N ASN A 133 -10.02 14.12 -8.22
CA ASN A 133 -8.93 13.19 -8.03
C ASN A 133 -7.65 13.97 -7.70
N ILE A 134 -7.20 13.91 -6.45
CA ILE A 134 -5.88 14.45 -6.12
C ILE A 134 -4.81 13.54 -6.70
N THR A 135 -3.90 14.13 -7.45
CA THR A 135 -2.75 13.43 -8.02
C THR A 135 -1.49 14.23 -7.74
N CYS A 136 -0.48 13.56 -7.22
CA CYS A 136 0.81 14.14 -6.89
C CYS A 136 1.91 13.57 -7.77
N LEU A 137 2.87 14.40 -8.17
CA LEU A 137 4.00 14.04 -9.01
C LEU A 137 5.32 14.15 -8.25
N THR A 138 6.23 13.24 -8.56
CA THR A 138 7.65 13.32 -8.19
C THR A 138 8.50 12.76 -9.32
N ASP A 139 9.78 13.14 -9.40
CA ASP A 139 10.70 12.60 -10.40
C ASP A 139 11.21 11.21 -10.00
N ILE A 140 11.41 10.34 -10.99
CA ILE A 140 12.03 9.02 -10.79
C ILE A 140 13.50 9.12 -10.35
N ASN A 141 14.14 10.24 -10.69
CA ASN A 141 15.55 10.51 -10.34
C ASN A 141 15.75 11.12 -8.95
N LYS A 142 14.69 11.31 -8.16
CA LYS A 142 14.95 11.53 -6.73
C LYS A 142 15.73 10.34 -6.23
N PRO A 143 16.95 10.56 -5.66
CA PRO A 143 17.75 9.44 -5.19
C PRO A 143 16.87 8.59 -4.29
N LYS A 144 16.72 7.33 -4.66
CA LYS A 144 16.19 6.31 -3.76
C LYS A 144 17.12 6.40 -2.56
N VAL A 145 16.67 7.01 -1.48
CA VAL A 145 17.37 6.88 -0.21
C VAL A 145 17.60 5.40 -0.08
N THR A 146 18.84 4.96 0.01
CA THR A 146 19.19 3.57 0.30
C THR A 146 18.45 3.27 1.57
N SER A 147 17.29 2.65 1.44
CA SER A 147 16.31 2.70 2.50
C SER A 147 16.80 1.78 3.58
N GLU A 148 17.06 2.36 4.74
CA GLU A 148 17.19 1.66 6.00
C GLU A 148 16.05 0.66 6.25
N CYS A 149 15.09 0.65 5.34
CA CYS A 149 13.92 -0.21 5.33
C CYS A 149 14.03 -1.42 4.39
N SER A 150 15.09 -1.55 3.60
CA SER A 150 15.41 -2.60 2.61
C SER A 150 14.23 -3.24 1.86
N ASP A 151 13.34 -3.95 2.52
CA ASP A 151 12.21 -4.72 1.95
C ASP A 151 10.83 -4.15 2.33
N PHE A 152 10.81 -3.03 3.04
CA PHE A 152 9.58 -2.31 3.37
C PHE A 152 9.55 -0.97 2.66
N ASP A 153 8.34 -0.51 2.40
CA ASP A 153 8.12 0.83 1.88
C ASP A 153 8.38 1.87 2.98
N HIS A 154 8.96 2.99 2.61
CA HIS A 154 9.39 4.01 3.55
C HIS A 154 9.04 5.40 3.03
N PHE A 155 8.55 6.25 3.91
CA PHE A 155 8.38 7.66 3.66
C PHE A 155 9.62 8.42 4.17
N GLU A 156 10.22 9.29 3.35
CA GLU A 156 11.52 9.93 3.63
C GLU A 156 11.61 10.63 5.00
N ASP A 157 10.49 11.16 5.49
CA ASP A 157 10.41 11.81 6.79
C ASP A 157 9.64 10.97 7.82
N GLY A 158 9.24 9.75 7.46
CA GLY A 158 8.53 8.84 8.33
C GLY A 158 9.44 8.22 9.38
N SER A 159 8.87 7.89 10.51
CA SER A 159 9.60 7.25 11.62
C SER A 159 9.73 5.75 11.44
N ASP A 160 8.91 5.13 10.58
CA ASP A 160 8.78 3.68 10.44
C ASP A 160 8.76 3.23 8.99
N CYS A 161 9.11 1.96 8.80
CA CYS A 161 9.02 1.25 7.54
C CYS A 161 7.71 0.45 7.50
N TYR A 162 6.98 0.52 6.39
CA TYR A 162 5.68 -0.11 6.23
C TYR A 162 5.66 -1.14 5.11
N GLN A 163 4.87 -2.18 5.31
CA GLN A 163 4.52 -3.14 4.29
C GLN A 163 3.02 -3.39 4.33
N VAL A 164 2.40 -3.45 3.16
CA VAL A 164 0.97 -3.70 3.02
C VAL A 164 0.74 -4.99 2.24
N SER A 165 -0.10 -5.86 2.76
CA SER A 165 -0.62 -7.04 2.07
C SER A 165 -2.08 -6.85 1.71
N ASN A 166 -2.43 -7.14 0.45
CA ASN A 166 -3.81 -7.10 -0.05
C ASN A 166 -4.58 -8.40 0.20
N VAL A 167 -3.93 -9.42 0.77
CA VAL A 167 -4.60 -10.69 1.10
C VAL A 167 -5.29 -10.57 2.45
N PRO A 168 -6.63 -10.76 2.52
CA PRO A 168 -7.37 -10.55 3.74
C PRO A 168 -7.17 -11.70 4.73
N VAL A 169 -6.71 -11.38 5.94
CA VAL A 169 -6.58 -12.30 7.08
C VAL A 169 -7.08 -11.63 8.36
N ASN A 170 -7.34 -12.41 9.39
CA ASN A 170 -7.75 -11.87 10.70
C ASN A 170 -6.56 -11.29 11.48
N PHE A 171 -6.83 -10.57 12.56
CA PHE A 171 -5.82 -9.88 13.37
C PHE A 171 -4.70 -10.79 13.85
N THR A 172 -5.03 -11.98 14.35
CA THR A 172 -4.04 -12.93 14.89
C THR A 172 -3.10 -13.42 13.78
N VAL A 173 -3.64 -13.80 12.64
CA VAL A 173 -2.85 -14.26 11.48
C VAL A 173 -2.00 -13.11 10.92
N ALA A 174 -2.56 -11.93 10.79
CA ALA A 174 -1.83 -10.75 10.34
C ALA A 174 -0.64 -10.43 11.27
N HIS A 175 -0.85 -10.51 12.61
CA HIS A 175 0.22 -10.29 13.56
C HIS A 175 1.33 -11.34 13.48
N LYS A 176 0.96 -12.63 13.37
CA LYS A 176 1.93 -13.72 13.15
C LYS A 176 2.75 -13.49 11.88
N TYR A 177 2.07 -13.10 10.79
CA TYR A 177 2.75 -12.75 9.55
C TYR A 177 3.77 -11.62 9.74
N CYS A 178 3.36 -10.49 10.32
CA CYS A 178 4.26 -9.37 10.56
C CYS A 178 5.47 -9.78 11.42
N LYS A 179 5.26 -10.61 12.43
CA LYS A 179 6.36 -11.16 13.25
C LYS A 179 7.33 -12.01 12.42
N SER A 180 6.85 -12.81 11.49
CA SER A 180 7.70 -13.66 10.64
C SER A 180 8.64 -12.86 9.73
N VAL A 181 8.29 -11.62 9.43
CA VAL A 181 9.11 -10.70 8.62
C VAL A 181 9.87 -9.66 9.46
N GLY A 182 10.02 -9.91 10.76
CA GLY A 182 10.75 -9.01 11.66
C GLY A 182 10.03 -7.69 11.95
N ALA A 183 8.70 -7.70 11.89
CA ALA A 183 7.85 -6.54 12.09
C ALA A 183 6.73 -6.78 13.11
N SER A 184 5.86 -5.82 13.29
CA SER A 184 4.58 -5.95 13.99
C SER A 184 3.45 -5.49 13.09
N LEU A 185 2.20 -5.82 13.39
CA LEU A 185 1.07 -5.09 12.79
C LEU A 185 1.29 -3.60 13.01
N ALA A 186 1.00 -2.82 11.97
CA ALA A 186 1.42 -1.42 11.89
C ALA A 186 0.86 -0.56 13.03
N SER A 187 1.75 0.15 13.69
CA SER A 187 1.46 1.31 14.52
C SER A 187 1.61 2.60 13.72
N VAL A 188 0.86 3.63 14.07
CA VAL A 188 0.86 4.93 13.39
C VAL A 188 0.94 6.03 14.43
N HIS A 189 1.95 6.90 14.30
CA HIS A 189 2.32 7.84 15.36
C HIS A 189 2.16 9.31 14.98
N ASN A 190 1.87 9.59 13.71
CA ASN A 190 1.68 10.96 13.20
C ASN A 190 0.84 10.96 11.93
N GLU A 191 0.46 12.15 11.49
CA GLU A 191 -0.38 12.34 10.31
C GLU A 191 0.35 11.95 9.01
N GLN A 192 1.65 12.16 8.93
CA GLN A 192 2.46 11.85 7.76
C GLN A 192 2.47 10.34 7.50
N ASP A 193 2.77 9.55 8.53
CA ASP A 193 2.74 8.09 8.45
C ASP A 193 1.33 7.57 8.15
N ASN A 194 0.30 8.16 8.77
CA ASN A 194 -1.09 7.81 8.48
C ASN A 194 -1.46 8.03 7.02
N GLY A 195 -1.13 9.20 6.49
CA GLY A 195 -1.37 9.54 5.10
C GLY A 195 -0.56 8.66 4.13
N PHE A 196 0.70 8.39 4.45
CA PHE A 196 1.55 7.48 3.66
C PHE A 196 0.96 6.08 3.58
N LEU A 197 0.63 5.50 4.72
CA LEU A 197 0.11 4.13 4.79
C LEU A 197 -1.22 3.99 4.03
N ARG A 198 -2.11 4.96 4.16
CA ARG A 198 -3.36 5.01 3.40
C ARG A 198 -3.10 4.99 1.89
N ARG A 199 -2.21 5.84 1.41
CA ARG A 199 -1.88 5.95 -0.02
C ARG A 199 -1.17 4.71 -0.53
N LEU A 200 -0.27 4.13 0.27
CA LEU A 200 0.38 2.87 -0.04
C LEU A 200 -0.65 1.75 -0.20
N ALA A 201 -1.59 1.62 0.73
CA ALA A 201 -2.68 0.64 0.65
C ALA A 201 -3.54 0.85 -0.60
N PHE A 202 -3.93 2.10 -0.87
CA PHE A 202 -4.70 2.44 -2.06
C PHE A 202 -3.95 2.08 -3.36
N SER A 203 -2.65 2.35 -3.41
CA SER A 203 -1.79 2.02 -4.55
C SER A 203 -1.70 0.52 -4.83
N LYS A 204 -1.96 -0.30 -3.83
CA LYS A 204 -1.99 -1.77 -3.94
C LYS A 204 -3.41 -2.32 -4.17
N GLY A 205 -4.37 -1.45 -4.50
CA GLY A 205 -5.75 -1.83 -4.79
C GLY A 205 -6.61 -2.10 -3.56
N ILE A 206 -6.17 -1.70 -2.36
CA ILE A 206 -6.95 -1.84 -1.14
C ILE A 206 -7.88 -0.65 -0.99
N LEU A 207 -9.17 -0.87 -1.22
CA LEU A 207 -10.16 0.20 -1.34
C LEU A 207 -11.09 0.35 -0.13
N ASN A 208 -11.21 -0.67 0.74
CA ASN A 208 -12.28 -0.73 1.73
C ASN A 208 -11.82 -0.73 3.19
N GLY A 209 -10.56 -0.89 3.43
CA GLY A 209 -10.04 -0.90 4.80
C GLY A 209 -8.75 -1.69 4.95
N LEU A 210 -7.96 -1.27 5.93
CA LEU A 210 -6.65 -1.81 6.23
C LEU A 210 -6.54 -2.08 7.72
N LEU A 211 -6.25 -3.31 8.11
CA LEU A 211 -6.06 -3.69 9.50
C LEU A 211 -4.74 -3.12 10.03
N LEU A 212 -4.82 -2.47 11.18
CA LEU A 212 -3.68 -1.92 11.92
C LEU A 212 -3.44 -2.68 13.23
N GLY A 213 -2.30 -2.43 13.87
CA GLY A 213 -1.88 -3.10 15.10
C GLY A 213 -2.51 -2.54 16.39
N GLY A 214 -3.51 -1.70 16.27
CA GLY A 214 -4.23 -1.18 17.44
C GLY A 214 -5.26 -2.18 17.95
N SER A 215 -5.30 -2.37 19.26
CA SER A 215 -6.33 -3.17 19.92
C SER A 215 -6.70 -2.61 21.28
N SER A 216 -7.90 -2.93 21.72
CA SER A 216 -8.47 -2.46 22.99
C SER A 216 -9.09 -3.61 23.78
N THR A 217 -9.50 -3.32 25.00
CA THR A 217 -10.39 -4.18 25.77
C THR A 217 -11.84 -4.02 25.26
N VAL A 218 -12.72 -4.94 25.69
CA VAL A 218 -14.15 -4.87 25.36
C VAL A 218 -14.80 -3.54 25.81
N LYS A 219 -14.22 -2.87 26.80
CA LYS A 219 -14.70 -1.58 27.29
C LYS A 219 -14.36 -0.42 26.38
N LEU A 220 -13.42 -0.57 25.43
CA LEU A 220 -12.89 0.45 24.54
C LEU A 220 -12.36 1.70 25.27
N ASP A 221 -11.92 1.54 26.49
CA ASP A 221 -11.42 2.63 27.35
C ASP A 221 -9.98 3.03 27.02
N ALA A 222 -9.22 2.11 26.44
CA ALA A 222 -7.85 2.39 26.01
C ALA A 222 -7.44 1.47 24.86
N PHE A 223 -7.04 2.07 23.72
CA PHE A 223 -6.33 1.38 22.67
C PHE A 223 -4.83 1.33 22.96
N LYS A 224 -4.20 0.26 22.53
CA LYS A 224 -2.74 0.07 22.61
C LYS A 224 -2.25 -0.49 21.28
N TRP A 225 -1.04 -0.10 20.92
CA TRP A 225 -0.34 -0.74 19.81
C TRP A 225 0.23 -2.09 20.25
N ILE A 226 0.09 -3.10 19.40
CA ILE A 226 0.54 -4.46 19.71
C ILE A 226 2.06 -4.58 19.76
N ASP A 227 2.79 -3.63 19.18
CA ASP A 227 4.25 -3.53 19.24
C ASP A 227 4.75 -2.90 20.55
N GLY A 228 3.84 -2.44 21.41
CA GLY A 228 4.16 -1.81 22.69
C GLY A 228 4.56 -0.33 22.59
N SER A 229 4.51 0.26 21.40
CA SER A 229 4.79 1.68 21.21
C SER A 229 3.70 2.56 21.86
N GLN A 230 4.03 3.83 22.08
CA GLN A 230 3.12 4.78 22.74
C GLN A 230 1.91 5.09 21.86
N TRP A 231 0.73 5.17 22.48
CA TRP A 231 -0.50 5.63 21.85
C TRP A 231 -0.57 7.15 21.91
N ASN A 232 0.11 7.84 21.01
CA ASN A 232 0.32 9.29 21.03
C ASN A 232 -0.35 10.03 19.86
N TYR A 233 -0.95 9.31 18.94
CA TYR A 233 -1.67 9.83 17.78
C TYR A 233 -2.97 9.05 17.59
N THR A 234 -4.03 9.75 17.16
CA THR A 234 -5.32 9.13 16.82
C THR A 234 -5.94 9.82 15.61
N ASN A 235 -6.65 9.06 14.80
CA ASN A 235 -7.37 9.57 13.64
C ASN A 235 -8.73 8.88 13.47
N PHE A 236 -9.47 8.72 14.55
CA PHE A 236 -10.78 8.09 14.50
C PHE A 236 -11.80 8.88 13.68
N VAL A 237 -12.68 8.17 12.99
CA VAL A 237 -13.92 8.73 12.46
C VAL A 237 -14.71 9.34 13.64
N PRO A 238 -15.31 10.54 13.49
CA PRO A 238 -16.16 11.10 14.54
C PRO A 238 -17.22 10.10 15.02
N GLY A 239 -17.27 9.89 16.35
CA GLY A 239 -18.17 8.91 16.97
C GLY A 239 -17.55 7.51 17.16
N PHE A 240 -16.37 7.24 16.65
CA PHE A 240 -15.64 5.98 16.90
C PHE A 240 -14.61 6.16 18.04
N PRO A 241 -14.24 5.08 18.75
CA PRO A 241 -14.70 3.70 18.60
C PRO A 241 -16.12 3.45 19.13
N VAL A 242 -16.84 2.50 18.50
CA VAL A 242 -18.24 2.17 18.84
C VAL A 242 -18.30 0.82 19.56
N ARG A 243 -19.01 0.76 20.68
CA ARG A 243 -19.23 -0.51 21.41
C ARG A 243 -19.98 -1.52 20.56
N GLY A 244 -19.53 -2.77 20.59
CA GLY A 244 -20.12 -3.87 19.82
C GLY A 244 -19.62 -4.02 18.39
N MET A 245 -18.72 -3.13 17.93
CA MET A 245 -18.10 -3.24 16.61
C MET A 245 -16.70 -3.90 16.65
N GLY A 246 -16.32 -4.45 17.79
CA GLY A 246 -15.05 -5.13 17.96
C GLY A 246 -13.97 -4.29 18.64
N THR A 247 -12.82 -4.91 18.90
CA THR A 247 -11.71 -4.36 19.70
C THR A 247 -10.43 -4.16 18.91
N CYS A 248 -10.41 -4.45 17.61
CA CYS A 248 -9.29 -4.26 16.71
C CYS A 248 -9.47 -3.01 15.85
N LEU A 249 -8.37 -2.43 15.39
CA LEU A 249 -8.34 -1.16 14.67
C LEU A 249 -8.20 -1.36 13.17
N SER A 250 -8.99 -0.64 12.40
CA SER A 250 -8.85 -0.55 10.94
C SER A 250 -8.81 0.89 10.45
N MET A 251 -8.10 1.12 9.34
CA MET A 251 -8.01 2.41 8.65
C MET A 251 -8.85 2.38 7.39
N ALA A 252 -9.65 3.41 7.13
CA ALA A 252 -10.32 3.61 5.85
C ALA A 252 -9.28 4.01 4.78
N THR A 253 -9.25 3.28 3.68
CA THR A 253 -8.32 3.54 2.57
C THR A 253 -8.96 4.35 1.44
N ASN A 254 -10.28 4.35 1.37
CA ASN A 254 -11.07 5.19 0.49
C ASN A 254 -11.21 6.60 1.09
N GLY A 255 -10.89 7.61 0.34
CA GLY A 255 -10.86 8.99 0.84
C GLY A 255 -9.44 9.45 1.20
N ILE A 256 -9.33 10.69 1.65
CA ILE A 256 -8.04 11.37 1.83
C ILE A 256 -7.51 11.35 3.26
N SER A 257 -8.37 11.12 4.23
CA SER A 257 -8.04 11.32 5.65
C SER A 257 -7.49 10.07 6.36
N GLY A 258 -7.67 8.87 5.79
CA GLY A 258 -7.20 7.63 6.42
C GLY A 258 -7.75 7.45 7.84
N GLN A 259 -9.02 7.78 8.05
CA GLN A 259 -9.65 7.73 9.36
C GLN A 259 -9.82 6.30 9.87
N TRP A 260 -9.86 6.15 11.19
CA TRP A 260 -9.89 4.85 11.86
C TRP A 260 -11.27 4.50 12.39
N THR A 261 -11.55 3.21 12.35
CA THR A 261 -12.71 2.60 12.99
C THR A 261 -12.26 1.37 13.79
N ASN A 262 -13.03 0.97 14.79
CA ASN A 262 -12.83 -0.35 15.39
C ASN A 262 -13.62 -1.42 14.62
N THR A 263 -13.11 -2.64 14.63
CA THR A 263 -13.65 -3.80 13.94
C THR A 263 -13.46 -5.07 14.74
N GLU A 264 -14.23 -6.10 14.43
CA GLU A 264 -14.04 -7.43 15.01
C GLU A 264 -12.68 -8.01 14.63
N CYS A 265 -11.93 -8.50 15.61
CA CYS A 265 -10.60 -9.06 15.39
C CYS A 265 -10.60 -10.34 14.53
N SER A 266 -11.74 -11.01 14.43
CA SER A 266 -11.97 -12.17 13.55
C SER A 266 -12.22 -11.80 12.09
N THR A 267 -12.55 -10.54 11.81
CA THR A 267 -12.79 -10.07 10.45
C THR A 267 -11.52 -10.19 9.61
N LYS A 268 -11.66 -10.80 8.42
CA LYS A 268 -10.56 -10.91 7.47
C LYS A 268 -10.45 -9.62 6.67
N MET A 269 -9.29 -8.98 6.73
CA MET A 269 -8.99 -7.71 6.06
C MET A 269 -7.56 -7.71 5.52
N PRO A 270 -7.28 -6.95 4.44
CA PRO A 270 -5.94 -6.50 4.13
C PRO A 270 -5.30 -5.85 5.36
N PHE A 271 -4.00 -5.92 5.48
CA PHE A 271 -3.30 -5.48 6.68
C PHE A 271 -1.96 -4.80 6.37
N ALA A 272 -1.44 -4.08 7.35
CA ALA A 272 -0.13 -3.47 7.28
C ALA A 272 0.78 -3.94 8.40
N CYS A 273 2.06 -4.12 8.07
CA CYS A 273 3.13 -4.31 9.04
C CYS A 273 3.98 -3.03 9.12
N SER A 274 4.54 -2.77 10.29
CA SER A 274 5.56 -1.73 10.47
C SER A 274 6.75 -2.23 11.28
N ARG A 275 7.92 -1.66 11.01
CA ARG A 275 9.13 -1.87 11.80
C ARG A 275 9.99 -0.60 11.77
N LYS A 276 10.93 -0.50 12.71
CA LYS A 276 11.90 0.58 12.69
C LYS A 276 12.88 0.43 11.53
N PRO A 277 13.43 1.53 11.01
CA PRO A 277 14.57 1.50 10.11
C PRO A 277 15.71 0.65 10.68
N ASN A 278 16.52 0.05 9.80
CA ASN A 278 17.65 -0.81 10.15
C ASN A 278 17.32 -2.10 10.96
N ALA A 279 16.05 -2.46 11.08
CA ALA A 279 15.70 -3.78 11.62
C ALA A 279 16.15 -4.88 10.63
N GLU A 280 16.59 -6.02 11.18
CA GLU A 280 16.98 -7.16 10.35
C GLU A 280 15.80 -7.63 9.48
N GLY A 281 16.06 -7.76 8.19
CA GLY A 281 15.07 -8.23 7.22
C GLY A 281 14.84 -9.74 7.28
N ALA A 282 13.94 -10.22 6.43
CA ALA A 282 13.59 -11.63 6.33
C ALA A 282 14.77 -12.54 5.96
N THR A 283 14.72 -13.77 6.42
CA THR A 283 15.74 -14.81 6.13
C THR A 283 15.83 -15.07 4.62
N LYS A 284 17.04 -15.06 4.08
CA LYS A 284 17.32 -15.35 2.68
C LYS A 284 17.68 -16.82 2.41
N THR A 285 17.71 -17.65 3.43
CA THR A 285 18.11 -19.06 3.31
C THR A 285 16.89 -19.97 3.40
N CYS A 286 16.91 -21.04 2.60
CA CYS A 286 15.89 -22.08 2.68
C CYS A 286 16.09 -22.91 3.96
N PRO A 287 15.10 -22.99 4.87
CA PRO A 287 15.26 -23.73 6.11
C PRO A 287 15.28 -25.25 5.93
N GLY A 288 14.76 -25.78 4.80
CA GLY A 288 14.71 -27.21 4.53
C GLY A 288 13.91 -27.99 5.57
N ALA A 289 14.58 -28.84 6.32
CA ALA A 289 13.99 -29.61 7.41
C ALA A 289 14.07 -28.91 8.79
N ASN A 290 14.70 -27.71 8.86
CA ASN A 290 14.82 -26.96 10.11
C ASN A 290 13.59 -26.09 10.38
N VAL A 291 12.42 -26.73 10.39
CA VAL A 291 11.12 -26.10 10.67
C VAL A 291 10.42 -26.87 11.78
N ARG A 292 9.70 -26.15 12.65
CA ARG A 292 9.03 -26.74 13.81
C ARG A 292 7.52 -26.55 13.74
N GLU A 293 6.81 -27.45 14.41
CA GLU A 293 5.36 -27.35 14.57
C GLU A 293 4.99 -26.02 15.23
N ASP A 294 3.88 -25.45 14.79
CA ASP A 294 3.30 -24.17 15.25
C ASP A 294 4.18 -22.91 15.04
N GLU A 295 5.37 -23.04 14.45
CA GLU A 295 6.17 -21.90 14.02
C GLU A 295 5.68 -21.35 12.70
N ILE A 296 5.97 -20.06 12.46
CA ILE A 296 5.71 -19.43 11.17
C ILE A 296 6.89 -19.71 10.24
N ILE A 297 6.57 -20.27 9.10
CA ILE A 297 7.50 -20.61 8.02
C ILE A 297 7.27 -19.67 6.86
N VAL A 298 8.34 -19.08 6.33
CA VAL A 298 8.30 -18.18 5.18
C VAL A 298 9.25 -18.66 4.08
N SER A 299 8.89 -18.40 2.82
CA SER A 299 9.80 -18.65 1.71
C SER A 299 11.00 -17.70 1.74
N PRO A 300 12.20 -18.13 1.31
CA PRO A 300 13.39 -17.29 1.29
C PRO A 300 13.17 -16.04 0.44
N GLY A 301 13.61 -14.89 0.96
CA GLY A 301 13.44 -13.59 0.29
C GLY A 301 12.06 -12.97 0.43
N PHE A 302 11.12 -13.67 1.07
CA PHE A 302 9.83 -13.09 1.43
C PHE A 302 10.02 -11.84 2.31
N PRO A 303 9.31 -10.75 2.12
CA PRO A 303 8.15 -10.54 1.25
C PRO A 303 8.45 -9.82 -0.07
N LEU A 304 9.70 -9.50 -0.37
CA LEU A 304 10.04 -8.69 -1.52
C LEU A 304 10.31 -9.49 -2.78
N ASN A 305 11.16 -10.50 -2.64
CA ASN A 305 11.65 -11.27 -3.76
C ASN A 305 11.91 -12.71 -3.34
N ALA A 306 10.85 -13.49 -3.24
CA ALA A 306 10.92 -14.92 -2.96
C ALA A 306 11.32 -15.72 -4.21
N SER A 307 12.31 -15.24 -4.97
CA SER A 307 12.78 -15.86 -6.21
C SER A 307 13.67 -17.10 -5.99
N ILE A 308 13.97 -17.45 -4.74
CA ILE A 308 14.78 -18.60 -4.38
C ILE A 308 13.88 -19.82 -4.19
N PRO A 309 14.02 -20.89 -5.01
CA PRO A 309 13.31 -22.13 -4.79
C PRO A 309 13.64 -22.71 -3.41
N CYS A 310 12.64 -23.31 -2.77
CA CYS A 310 12.82 -23.91 -1.44
C CYS A 310 11.91 -25.10 -1.23
N ASP A 311 12.50 -26.20 -0.75
CA ASP A 311 11.77 -27.36 -0.27
C ASP A 311 11.73 -27.36 1.26
N PHE A 312 10.53 -27.36 1.81
CA PHE A 312 10.29 -27.50 3.23
C PHE A 312 9.87 -28.93 3.54
N PHE A 313 10.51 -29.55 4.51
CA PHE A 313 10.20 -30.91 4.93
C PHE A 313 9.54 -30.86 6.31
N LEU A 314 8.22 -30.94 6.32
CA LEU A 314 7.39 -30.91 7.50
C LEU A 314 7.26 -32.32 8.06
N SER A 315 7.52 -32.52 9.32
CA SER A 315 7.40 -33.84 9.96
C SER A 315 6.79 -33.73 11.35
N VAL A 316 5.94 -34.68 11.66
CA VAL A 316 5.31 -34.84 12.99
C VAL A 316 5.64 -36.23 13.56
N PRO A 317 5.40 -36.53 14.84
CA PRO A 317 5.65 -37.83 15.41
C PRO A 317 4.97 -38.95 14.60
N VAL A 318 5.61 -40.13 14.61
CA VAL A 318 5.10 -41.31 13.91
C VAL A 318 3.69 -41.65 14.41
N GLY A 319 2.79 -41.87 13.47
CA GLY A 319 1.37 -42.12 13.73
C GLY A 319 0.47 -40.87 13.63
N GLY A 320 1.05 -39.68 13.62
CA GLY A 320 0.32 -38.44 13.34
C GLY A 320 0.27 -38.15 11.84
N LEU A 321 -0.63 -37.25 11.44
CA LEU A 321 -0.70 -36.69 10.09
C LEU A 321 -0.23 -35.23 10.13
N VAL A 322 0.39 -34.77 9.04
CA VAL A 322 0.80 -33.35 8.90
C VAL A 322 -0.38 -32.55 8.39
N GLU A 323 -0.78 -31.54 9.16
CA GLU A 323 -1.68 -30.49 8.71
C GLU A 323 -0.89 -29.22 8.51
N VAL A 324 -0.91 -28.67 7.31
CA VAL A 324 -0.33 -27.36 6.97
C VAL A 324 -1.43 -26.35 6.71
N GLU A 325 -1.30 -25.19 7.31
CA GLU A 325 -2.13 -24.03 7.03
C GLU A 325 -1.32 -23.03 6.22
N ILE A 326 -1.74 -22.74 4.99
CA ILE A 326 -1.20 -21.66 4.16
C ILE A 326 -1.84 -20.37 4.65
N LEU A 327 -1.12 -19.60 5.46
CA LEU A 327 -1.60 -18.33 6.00
C LEU A 327 -1.71 -17.28 4.93
N LEU A 328 -0.74 -17.28 3.99
CA LEU A 328 -0.66 -16.36 2.88
C LEU A 328 0.16 -16.98 1.75
N LEU A 329 -0.34 -16.92 0.53
CA LEU A 329 0.40 -17.17 -0.70
C LEU A 329 0.20 -15.98 -1.64
N GLU A 330 1.30 -15.41 -2.10
CA GLU A 330 1.31 -14.39 -3.16
C GLU A 330 2.32 -14.83 -4.23
N ALA A 331 1.80 -15.50 -5.24
CA ALA A 331 2.54 -16.09 -6.37
C ALA A 331 2.00 -15.55 -7.70
N ASN A 332 2.84 -15.47 -8.71
CA ASN A 332 2.38 -15.14 -10.05
C ASN A 332 1.61 -16.33 -10.63
N SER A 333 0.35 -16.10 -10.95
CA SER A 333 -0.55 -17.15 -11.44
C SER A 333 -0.12 -17.80 -12.75
N CYS A 334 0.75 -17.12 -13.53
CA CYS A 334 1.29 -17.68 -14.76
C CYS A 334 2.25 -18.87 -14.54
N CYS A 335 2.99 -18.85 -13.41
CA CYS A 335 4.28 -19.54 -13.49
C CYS A 335 4.89 -19.93 -12.13
N ASP A 336 4.48 -19.33 -11.00
CA ASP A 336 4.97 -19.70 -9.69
C ASP A 336 4.05 -20.73 -9.04
N HIS A 337 4.65 -21.74 -8.43
CA HIS A 337 3.91 -22.84 -7.82
C HIS A 337 4.35 -23.13 -6.39
N LEU A 338 3.39 -23.43 -5.55
CA LEU A 338 3.60 -24.07 -4.26
C LEU A 338 3.02 -25.47 -4.33
N VAL A 339 3.87 -26.49 -4.36
CA VAL A 339 3.47 -27.89 -4.52
C VAL A 339 3.59 -28.61 -3.19
N LEU A 340 2.48 -29.16 -2.72
CA LEU A 340 2.40 -29.97 -1.51
C LEU A 340 2.36 -31.45 -1.90
N THR A 341 3.27 -32.22 -1.34
CA THR A 341 3.41 -33.67 -1.66
C THR A 341 3.42 -34.48 -0.37
N GLU A 342 2.72 -35.59 -0.35
CA GLU A 342 2.71 -36.52 0.77
C GLU A 342 4.05 -37.25 0.89
N GLY A 343 4.61 -37.36 2.09
CA GLY A 343 5.92 -37.91 2.34
C GLY A 343 7.07 -36.96 2.04
N SER A 344 8.30 -37.45 2.08
CA SER A 344 9.51 -36.66 1.87
C SER A 344 9.92 -36.51 0.41
N MET A 345 9.77 -37.55 -0.40
CA MET A 345 10.15 -37.59 -1.81
C MET A 345 9.25 -38.54 -2.61
N GLY A 346 8.80 -38.11 -3.79
CA GLY A 346 8.09 -38.96 -4.74
C GLY A 346 6.68 -39.41 -4.33
N GLY A 347 6.09 -38.78 -3.36
CA GLY A 347 4.73 -39.10 -2.93
C GLY A 347 3.65 -38.46 -3.81
N THR A 348 2.40 -38.70 -3.43
CA THR A 348 1.23 -38.16 -4.12
C THR A 348 1.15 -36.64 -3.93
N VAL A 349 0.86 -35.91 -5.00
CA VAL A 349 0.63 -34.47 -4.93
C VAL A 349 -0.72 -34.21 -4.22
N ILE A 350 -0.68 -33.50 -3.10
CA ILE A 350 -1.86 -33.09 -2.35
C ILE A 350 -2.48 -31.85 -2.97
N ALA A 351 -1.65 -30.87 -3.31
CA ALA A 351 -2.09 -29.63 -3.94
C ALA A 351 -0.96 -29.01 -4.77
N ASN A 352 -1.35 -28.28 -5.81
CA ASN A 352 -0.49 -27.42 -6.61
C ASN A 352 -1.14 -26.03 -6.67
N LEU A 353 -0.57 -25.07 -5.94
CA LEU A 353 -1.16 -23.78 -5.65
C LEU A 353 -0.42 -22.68 -6.42
N THR A 354 -1.17 -21.68 -6.86
CA THR A 354 -0.64 -20.49 -7.54
C THR A 354 -1.56 -19.30 -7.29
N GLY A 355 -1.12 -18.08 -7.65
CA GLY A 355 -1.89 -16.85 -7.44
C GLY A 355 -1.90 -16.38 -5.98
N ALA A 356 -2.92 -15.63 -5.61
CA ALA A 356 -3.08 -15.09 -4.25
C ALA A 356 -4.14 -15.88 -3.48
N MET A 357 -3.79 -16.34 -2.29
CA MET A 357 -4.72 -17.04 -1.40
C MET A 357 -4.34 -16.90 0.08
N SER A 358 -5.29 -17.16 0.96
CA SER A 358 -5.11 -17.16 2.41
C SER A 358 -5.96 -18.22 3.09
N ALA A 359 -5.53 -18.62 4.30
CA ALA A 359 -6.27 -19.49 5.20
C ALA A 359 -6.72 -20.84 4.59
N ALA A 360 -5.88 -21.44 3.74
CA ALA A 360 -6.12 -22.76 3.17
C ALA A 360 -5.41 -23.85 3.97
N ILE A 361 -6.11 -24.93 4.26
CA ILE A 361 -5.60 -26.06 5.08
C ILE A 361 -5.49 -27.30 4.21
N TYR A 362 -4.36 -27.97 4.29
CA TYR A 362 -4.07 -29.24 3.60
C TYR A 362 -3.52 -30.26 4.57
N ARG A 363 -3.82 -31.55 4.36
CA ARG A 363 -3.37 -32.66 5.20
C ARG A 363 -2.76 -33.79 4.40
N THR A 364 -1.81 -34.50 5.01
CA THR A 364 -1.45 -35.85 4.57
C THR A 364 -2.58 -36.84 4.89
N THR A 365 -2.64 -37.93 4.13
CA THR A 365 -3.67 -38.98 4.31
C THR A 365 -3.15 -40.19 5.06
N ALA A 366 -1.86 -40.47 4.96
CA ALA A 366 -1.23 -41.64 5.56
C ALA A 366 0.20 -41.39 6.09
N SER A 367 0.84 -40.29 5.69
CA SER A 367 2.23 -39.99 6.05
C SER A 367 2.31 -39.00 7.19
N ASN A 368 3.22 -39.21 8.12
CA ASN A 368 3.63 -38.24 9.13
C ASN A 368 4.63 -37.19 8.57
N MET A 369 4.81 -37.15 7.26
CA MET A 369 5.69 -36.20 6.57
C MET A 369 4.98 -35.59 5.38
N MET A 370 5.28 -34.31 5.12
CA MET A 370 4.84 -33.56 3.93
C MET A 370 6.01 -32.74 3.39
N ARG A 371 6.21 -32.77 2.08
CA ARG A 371 7.10 -31.85 1.41
C ARG A 371 6.29 -30.72 0.82
N VAL A 372 6.69 -29.48 1.13
CA VAL A 372 6.15 -28.26 0.50
C VAL A 372 7.24 -27.63 -0.34
N SER A 373 7.04 -27.59 -1.65
CA SER A 373 8.03 -27.12 -2.62
C SER A 373 7.60 -25.77 -3.18
N TRP A 374 8.34 -24.73 -2.84
CA TRP A 374 8.20 -23.42 -3.43
C TRP A 374 9.01 -23.32 -4.72
N GLN A 375 8.34 -23.07 -5.83
CA GLN A 375 8.90 -23.08 -7.19
C GLN A 375 8.62 -21.73 -7.89
N PRO A 376 9.38 -20.67 -7.59
CA PRO A 376 9.25 -19.39 -8.28
C PRO A 376 9.84 -19.49 -9.68
N ARG A 377 9.10 -19.07 -10.70
CA ARG A 377 9.52 -19.02 -12.10
C ARG A 377 9.14 -17.72 -12.80
N GLY A 378 8.42 -16.83 -12.12
CA GLY A 378 7.79 -15.66 -12.70
C GLY A 378 8.65 -14.40 -12.75
N GLY A 379 9.91 -14.44 -12.35
CA GLY A 379 10.79 -13.26 -12.40
C GLY A 379 10.67 -12.34 -11.17
N VAL A 380 10.68 -11.03 -11.40
CA VAL A 380 10.71 -10.02 -10.32
C VAL A 380 9.35 -9.84 -9.62
N ASN A 381 9.37 -9.49 -8.33
CA ASN A 381 8.21 -9.17 -7.49
C ASN A 381 7.34 -10.37 -7.05
N VAL A 382 7.93 -11.54 -6.93
CA VAL A 382 7.28 -12.69 -6.30
C VAL A 382 7.35 -12.53 -4.79
N ARG A 383 6.20 -12.47 -4.11
CA ARG A 383 6.20 -12.29 -2.65
C ARG A 383 6.45 -13.59 -1.90
N GLY A 384 5.85 -14.71 -2.30
CA GLY A 384 6.11 -16.03 -1.74
C GLY A 384 5.00 -16.58 -0.84
N VAL A 385 5.37 -17.41 0.12
CA VAL A 385 4.45 -18.10 1.01
C VAL A 385 4.77 -17.87 2.49
N VAL A 386 3.71 -17.78 3.28
CA VAL A 386 3.72 -17.87 4.75
C VAL A 386 2.80 -19.01 5.17
N MET A 387 3.30 -19.90 5.98
CA MET A 387 2.56 -21.07 6.43
C MET A 387 2.94 -21.47 7.86
N THR A 388 2.13 -22.31 8.45
CA THR A 388 2.44 -23.04 9.70
C THR A 388 1.98 -24.48 9.55
N PHE A 389 2.47 -25.38 10.39
CA PHE A 389 2.01 -26.77 10.39
C PHE A 389 1.95 -27.32 11.80
N ARG A 390 1.17 -28.39 11.95
CA ARG A 390 1.03 -29.14 13.20
C ARG A 390 0.72 -30.61 12.93
N GLY A 391 0.92 -31.43 13.94
CA GLY A 391 0.43 -32.82 13.98
C GLY A 391 -1.08 -32.85 14.29
N VAL A 392 -1.79 -33.78 13.67
CA VAL A 392 -3.20 -34.06 13.89
C VAL A 392 -3.46 -35.57 13.89
#